data_20e3dc930c1db57779d0410c4cd01197
#
_entry.id   20e3dc930c1db57779d0410c4cd01197
#
_cell.length_a   1.000
_cell.length_b   1.000
_cell.length_c   1.000
_cell.angle_alpha   90.00
_cell.angle_beta   90.00
_cell.angle_gamma   90.00
#
_symmetry.space_group_name_H-M   'P 1'
#
loop_
_entity.id
_entity.type
_entity.pdbx_description
1 polymer ?
#
loop_
_entity_poly.entity_id
_entity_poly.type
_entity_poly.pdbx_seq_one_letter_code
_entity_poly.pdbx_strand_id
1 'polypeptide(L)'
;MAWGWLSSLTNFRGFFQGGGMREIDLGAHTIKSHGARVARTHMHDWIILLLLAVIEGVLFAIHPFYRFVGEDMMTDLKYPLKDNTVPVWAVPIYAVLLPIVVFLLIYLRRRCVYDLHHGILGLLYAVLITGVITDAIKVATGRPRPDFFWRCFPDGVGNFTGPWGDVVCHGQKGDIKEGHKSFPSGHTSCMNFLPVYFNIGSFAGLGFLSFYLSGKIKVFDRRGHVAKVCLVLLPLLVASLVAVSRVSDYWHHWQDVFAGGLIGLVVASICYLQFFPPPYNDDGWGPYAYFKAREESIPNSNMGHSMNPLHVEIRETHVANQQTTRPNGNNAYMYEDSPPSSTLDEMESGRR
;
A
#
# COMPACT_ATOMS: atom_id res chain seq x y z
N MET A 1 -43.95 0.94 -9.56
CA MET A 1 -42.60 1.09 -10.16
C MET A 1 -41.42 0.87 -9.15
N ALA A 2 -41.63 0.20 -8.00
CA ALA A 2 -40.59 0.02 -6.97
C ALA A 2 -39.95 -1.39 -6.93
N TRP A 3 -40.36 -2.30 -7.79
CA TRP A 3 -39.85 -3.70 -7.77
C TRP A 3 -38.77 -3.98 -8.83
N GLY A 4 -38.51 -3.05 -9.76
CA GLY A 4 -37.46 -3.22 -10.77
C GLY A 4 -36.04 -2.97 -10.28
N TRP A 5 -35.85 -2.27 -9.15
CA TRP A 5 -34.53 -1.95 -8.60
C TRP A 5 -33.91 -3.10 -7.77
N LEU A 6 -34.73 -3.96 -7.19
CA LEU A 6 -34.26 -5.10 -6.39
C LEU A 6 -33.75 -6.27 -7.25
N SER A 7 -34.24 -6.43 -8.48
CA SER A 7 -33.74 -7.44 -9.41
C SER A 7 -32.39 -7.09 -10.02
N SER A 8 -32.03 -5.80 -10.07
CA SER A 8 -30.70 -5.35 -10.52
C SER A 8 -29.59 -5.64 -9.49
N LEU A 9 -29.93 -5.73 -8.20
CA LEU A 9 -28.98 -6.08 -7.14
C LEU A 9 -28.63 -7.56 -7.09
N THR A 10 -29.46 -8.44 -7.65
CA THR A 10 -29.19 -9.89 -7.72
C THR A 10 -28.22 -10.25 -8.84
N ASN A 11 -27.96 -9.35 -9.80
CA ASN A 11 -26.94 -9.53 -10.85
C ASN A 11 -25.51 -9.22 -10.39
N PHE A 12 -25.26 -9.07 -9.09
CA PHE A 12 -23.93 -8.94 -8.50
C PHE A 12 -23.02 -10.18 -8.80
N ARG A 13 -23.62 -11.32 -9.19
CA ARG A 13 -22.86 -12.48 -9.67
C ARG A 13 -22.03 -12.18 -10.92
N GLY A 14 -22.56 -11.42 -11.88
CA GLY A 14 -21.87 -11.06 -13.11
C GLY A 14 -20.75 -10.01 -12.90
N PHE A 15 -20.88 -9.18 -11.86
CA PHE A 15 -19.88 -8.16 -11.54
C PHE A 15 -18.56 -8.76 -11.04
N PHE A 16 -18.62 -9.93 -10.38
CA PHE A 16 -17.45 -10.68 -9.91
C PHE A 16 -17.00 -11.80 -10.88
N GLN A 17 -17.78 -12.13 -11.90
CA GLN A 17 -17.40 -13.05 -12.97
C GLN A 17 -16.74 -12.28 -14.12
N GLY A 18 -15.52 -11.79 -13.90
CA GLY A 18 -14.62 -11.39 -14.97
C GLY A 18 -14.21 -12.64 -15.77
N GLY A 19 -14.46 -12.64 -17.10
CA GLY A 19 -14.25 -13.77 -17.97
C GLY A 19 -12.86 -14.41 -17.84
N GLY A 20 -12.81 -15.72 -17.94
CA GLY A 20 -11.58 -16.50 -18.05
C GLY A 20 -10.83 -16.80 -16.74
N MET A 21 -11.49 -16.70 -15.57
CA MET A 21 -10.93 -17.36 -14.39
C MET A 21 -10.94 -18.86 -14.64
N ARG A 22 -9.75 -19.47 -14.76
CA ARG A 22 -9.62 -20.93 -14.61
C ARG A 22 -10.33 -21.31 -13.32
N GLU A 23 -11.16 -22.35 -13.40
CA GLU A 23 -11.97 -22.85 -12.28
C GLU A 23 -11.11 -22.96 -11.03
N ILE A 24 -11.41 -22.12 -10.04
CA ILE A 24 -10.73 -22.16 -8.75
C ILE A 24 -11.32 -23.38 -8.05
N ASP A 25 -10.46 -24.29 -7.69
CA ASP A 25 -10.84 -25.49 -6.93
C ASP A 25 -11.29 -25.03 -5.51
N LEU A 26 -12.58 -24.66 -5.41
CA LEU A 26 -13.17 -24.08 -4.22
C LEU A 26 -13.11 -25.10 -3.09
N GLY A 27 -12.28 -24.82 -2.09
CA GLY A 27 -12.19 -25.64 -0.88
C GLY A 27 -11.04 -26.65 -0.86
N ALA A 28 -10.22 -26.77 -1.90
CA ALA A 28 -9.02 -27.62 -1.86
C ALA A 28 -8.01 -27.18 -0.80
N HIS A 29 -7.88 -25.88 -0.55
CA HIS A 29 -6.88 -25.29 0.34
C HIS A 29 -7.52 -24.56 1.53
N THR A 30 -8.29 -25.28 2.36
CA THR A 30 -8.96 -24.72 3.54
C THR A 30 -8.00 -24.58 4.73
N ILE A 31 -8.42 -23.83 5.78
CA ILE A 31 -7.69 -23.76 7.05
C ILE A 31 -7.48 -25.17 7.63
N LYS A 32 -8.49 -26.07 7.54
CA LYS A 32 -8.40 -27.43 8.08
C LYS A 32 -7.36 -28.28 7.35
N SER A 33 -7.26 -28.15 6.03
CA SER A 33 -6.37 -28.97 5.21
C SER A 33 -4.93 -28.43 5.12
N HIS A 34 -4.74 -27.14 5.04
CA HIS A 34 -3.43 -26.51 4.77
C HIS A 34 -3.00 -25.47 5.80
N GLY A 35 -3.88 -25.05 6.74
CA GLY A 35 -3.60 -23.96 7.68
C GLY A 35 -2.34 -24.15 8.50
N ALA A 36 -2.15 -25.36 9.09
CA ALA A 36 -0.97 -25.66 9.89
C ALA A 36 0.34 -25.67 9.05
N ARG A 37 0.27 -26.12 7.80
CA ARG A 37 1.41 -26.12 6.86
C ARG A 37 1.81 -24.68 6.52
N VAL A 38 0.85 -23.85 6.15
CA VAL A 38 1.09 -22.43 5.80
C VAL A 38 1.67 -21.67 7.00
N ALA A 39 1.08 -21.83 8.19
CA ALA A 39 1.56 -21.18 9.41
C ALA A 39 3.00 -21.60 9.76
N ARG A 40 3.33 -22.88 9.62
CA ARG A 40 4.69 -23.38 9.89
C ARG A 40 5.71 -22.86 8.87
N THR A 41 5.34 -22.77 7.60
CA THR A 41 6.23 -22.23 6.55
C THR A 41 6.56 -20.77 6.81
N HIS A 42 5.64 -20.00 7.36
CA HIS A 42 5.79 -18.58 7.65
C HIS A 42 6.07 -18.27 9.13
N MET A 43 6.55 -19.24 9.91
CA MET A 43 6.82 -19.05 11.34
C MET A 43 7.85 -17.93 11.60
N HIS A 44 8.88 -17.84 10.79
CA HIS A 44 9.88 -16.77 10.89
C HIS A 44 9.27 -15.39 10.64
N ASP A 45 8.37 -15.28 9.70
CA ASP A 45 7.68 -14.02 9.41
C ASP A 45 6.85 -13.56 10.61
N TRP A 46 6.15 -14.48 11.29
CA TRP A 46 5.42 -14.16 12.52
C TRP A 46 6.34 -13.75 13.68
N ILE A 47 7.51 -14.35 13.80
CA ILE A 47 8.52 -13.96 14.81
C ILE A 47 9.04 -12.55 14.53
N ILE A 48 9.35 -12.22 13.26
CA ILE A 48 9.80 -10.88 12.87
C ILE A 48 8.69 -9.85 13.10
N LEU A 49 7.44 -10.20 12.83
CA LEU A 49 6.29 -9.34 13.11
C LEU A 49 6.17 -9.02 14.61
N LEU A 50 6.36 -10.02 15.48
CA LEU A 50 6.40 -9.82 16.92
C LEU A 50 7.58 -8.91 17.33
N LEU A 51 8.75 -9.10 16.72
CA LEU A 51 9.91 -8.24 16.97
C LEU A 51 9.62 -6.78 16.57
N LEU A 52 8.99 -6.54 15.42
CA LEU A 52 8.58 -5.20 15.01
C LEU A 52 7.61 -4.58 16.02
N ALA A 53 6.67 -5.37 16.55
CA ALA A 53 5.75 -4.91 17.58
C ALA A 53 6.49 -4.52 18.89
N VAL A 54 7.52 -5.27 19.28
CA VAL A 54 8.36 -4.92 20.43
C VAL A 54 9.15 -3.64 20.16
N ILE A 55 9.75 -3.49 18.98
CA ILE A 55 10.48 -2.27 18.59
C ILE A 55 9.56 -1.06 18.64
N GLU A 56 8.34 -1.17 18.12
CA GLU A 56 7.33 -0.11 18.18
C GLU A 56 7.02 0.29 19.62
N GLY A 57 6.82 -0.69 20.51
CA GLY A 57 6.62 -0.44 21.93
C GLY A 57 7.80 0.28 22.59
N VAL A 58 9.02 -0.06 22.23
CA VAL A 58 10.24 0.62 22.73
C VAL A 58 10.30 2.07 22.22
N LEU A 59 10.06 2.31 20.92
CA LEU A 59 10.05 3.65 20.34
C LEU A 59 8.98 4.55 20.96
N PHE A 60 7.82 3.99 21.27
CA PHE A 60 6.77 4.71 21.98
C PHE A 60 7.22 5.17 23.39
N ALA A 61 7.97 4.32 24.11
CA ALA A 61 8.46 4.62 25.44
C ALA A 61 9.58 5.67 25.46
N ILE A 62 10.39 5.76 24.41
CA ILE A 62 11.52 6.69 24.32
C ILE A 62 11.03 8.15 24.33
N HIS A 63 11.79 9.03 24.99
CA HIS A 63 11.56 10.46 24.93
C HIS A 63 12.02 11.02 23.59
N PRO A 64 11.19 11.87 22.92
CA PRO A 64 11.61 12.51 21.69
C PRO A 64 12.74 13.53 21.97
N PHE A 65 13.47 13.84 20.91
CA PHE A 65 14.36 14.99 20.91
C PHE A 65 13.53 16.26 21.17
N TYR A 66 13.91 17.04 22.16
CA TYR A 66 13.28 18.34 22.42
C TYR A 66 13.94 19.38 21.51
N ARG A 67 13.26 19.64 20.40
CA ARG A 67 13.69 20.65 19.45
C ARG A 67 13.51 22.03 20.07
N PHE A 68 14.49 22.91 19.84
CA PHE A 68 14.41 24.32 20.23
C PHE A 68 13.11 24.96 19.72
N VAL A 69 12.45 25.71 20.60
CA VAL A 69 11.22 26.46 20.31
C VAL A 69 11.39 27.84 20.92
N GLY A 70 11.64 28.84 20.08
CA GLY A 70 11.76 30.25 20.50
C GLY A 70 10.42 30.96 20.61
N GLU A 71 10.41 32.12 21.27
CA GLU A 71 9.22 32.96 21.43
C GLU A 71 8.60 33.36 20.09
N ASP A 72 9.41 33.71 19.10
CA ASP A 72 8.96 34.09 17.75
C ASP A 72 8.26 32.95 17.01
N MET A 73 8.62 31.70 17.31
CA MET A 73 8.03 30.52 16.70
C MET A 73 6.63 30.19 17.25
N MET A 74 6.24 30.79 18.38
CA MET A 74 4.96 30.52 19.03
C MET A 74 3.74 30.98 18.22
N THR A 75 3.93 31.87 17.25
CA THR A 75 2.84 32.35 16.38
C THR A 75 2.15 31.19 15.64
N ASP A 76 2.92 30.20 15.18
CA ASP A 76 2.42 29.02 14.47
C ASP A 76 2.12 27.82 15.40
N LEU A 77 2.29 27.99 16.71
CA LEU A 77 2.14 26.94 17.72
C LEU A 77 1.07 27.26 18.79
N LYS A 78 0.28 28.33 18.60
CA LYS A 78 -0.79 28.81 19.50
C LYS A 78 -2.20 28.41 19.07
N TYR A 79 -2.34 27.41 18.19
CA TYR A 79 -3.65 26.92 17.82
C TYR A 79 -4.36 26.27 19.00
N PRO A 80 -5.70 26.39 19.08
CA PRO A 80 -6.44 25.88 20.23
C PRO A 80 -6.32 24.37 20.38
N LEU A 81 -6.20 23.92 21.65
CA LEU A 81 -6.25 22.49 21.97
C LEU A 81 -7.66 21.98 21.71
N LYS A 82 -7.82 21.06 20.77
CA LYS A 82 -9.10 20.44 20.40
C LYS A 82 -9.09 18.97 20.67
N ASP A 83 -10.26 18.43 21.00
CA ASP A 83 -10.48 16.99 21.03
C ASP A 83 -10.38 16.38 19.65
N ASN A 84 -10.08 15.09 19.61
CA ASN A 84 -9.96 14.37 18.35
C ASN A 84 -11.33 14.17 17.69
N THR A 85 -11.56 14.70 16.50
CA THR A 85 -12.75 14.41 15.67
C THR A 85 -12.89 12.91 15.40
N VAL A 86 -11.79 12.25 15.07
CA VAL A 86 -11.73 10.79 14.97
C VAL A 86 -11.01 10.24 16.19
N PRO A 87 -11.71 9.54 17.09
CA PRO A 87 -11.10 9.02 18.31
C PRO A 87 -10.04 7.97 17.97
N VAL A 88 -9.00 7.92 18.78
CA VAL A 88 -7.81 7.10 18.54
C VAL A 88 -8.11 5.61 18.52
N TRP A 89 -9.02 5.17 19.37
CA TRP A 89 -9.46 3.77 19.43
C TRP A 89 -10.15 3.31 18.12
N ALA A 90 -10.64 4.24 17.30
CA ALA A 90 -11.25 3.91 16.01
C ALA A 90 -10.20 3.51 14.95
N VAL A 91 -8.96 3.97 15.10
CA VAL A 91 -7.89 3.71 14.10
C VAL A 91 -7.60 2.21 13.92
N PRO A 92 -7.35 1.42 14.97
CA PRO A 92 -7.20 -0.04 14.83
C PRO A 92 -8.42 -0.70 14.19
N ILE A 93 -9.62 -0.17 14.43
CA ILE A 93 -10.85 -0.74 13.90
C ILE A 93 -10.90 -0.59 12.38
N TYR A 94 -10.74 0.62 11.85
CA TYR A 94 -10.85 0.82 10.41
C TYR A 94 -9.58 0.49 9.62
N ALA A 95 -8.38 0.60 10.25
CA ALA A 95 -7.12 0.34 9.54
C ALA A 95 -6.66 -1.12 9.61
N VAL A 96 -7.12 -1.90 10.60
CA VAL A 96 -6.73 -3.31 10.77
C VAL A 96 -7.94 -4.24 10.80
N LEU A 97 -8.89 -4.01 11.69
CA LEU A 97 -10.01 -4.92 11.88
C LEU A 97 -10.93 -4.97 10.64
N LEU A 98 -11.25 -3.83 10.05
CA LEU A 98 -12.07 -3.76 8.83
C LEU A 98 -11.43 -4.51 7.65
N PRO A 99 -10.13 -4.30 7.29
CA PRO A 99 -9.47 -5.14 6.30
C PRO A 99 -9.51 -6.64 6.62
N ILE A 100 -9.25 -7.04 7.87
CA ILE A 100 -9.30 -8.45 8.27
C ILE A 100 -10.71 -9.02 8.07
N VAL A 101 -11.76 -8.28 8.42
CA VAL A 101 -13.15 -8.69 8.18
C VAL A 101 -13.40 -8.89 6.68
N VAL A 102 -12.92 -7.99 5.83
CA VAL A 102 -13.03 -8.14 4.36
C VAL A 102 -12.29 -9.41 3.89
N PHE A 103 -11.08 -9.68 4.38
CA PHE A 103 -10.33 -10.89 4.04
C PHE A 103 -11.07 -12.16 4.48
N LEU A 104 -11.68 -12.14 5.67
CA LEU A 104 -12.49 -13.26 6.18
C LEU A 104 -13.75 -13.48 5.32
N LEU A 105 -14.44 -12.42 4.90
CA LEU A 105 -15.61 -12.54 4.01
C LEU A 105 -15.21 -13.14 2.66
N ILE A 106 -14.07 -12.73 2.11
CA ILE A 106 -13.53 -13.32 0.87
C ILE A 106 -13.13 -14.78 1.11
N TYR A 107 -12.51 -15.10 2.25
CA TYR A 107 -12.19 -16.47 2.62
C TYR A 107 -13.44 -17.33 2.75
N LEU A 108 -14.51 -16.87 3.40
CA LEU A 108 -15.76 -17.60 3.52
C LEU A 108 -16.36 -17.96 2.14
N ARG A 109 -16.13 -17.12 1.14
CA ARG A 109 -16.60 -17.33 -0.22
C ARG A 109 -15.69 -18.22 -1.06
N ARG A 110 -14.37 -18.03 -0.95
CA ARG A 110 -13.37 -18.74 -1.79
C ARG A 110 -12.71 -19.92 -1.11
N ARG A 111 -12.74 -19.99 0.22
CA ARG A 111 -12.14 -21.04 1.05
C ARG A 111 -10.64 -21.26 0.79
N CYS A 112 -9.89 -20.22 0.43
CA CYS A 112 -8.46 -20.29 0.18
C CYS A 112 -7.68 -19.74 1.39
N VAL A 113 -6.97 -20.62 2.12
CA VAL A 113 -6.18 -20.25 3.31
C VAL A 113 -4.94 -19.45 2.96
N TYR A 114 -4.33 -19.71 1.81
CA TYR A 114 -3.17 -18.92 1.35
C TYR A 114 -3.52 -17.45 1.21
N ASP A 115 -4.67 -17.15 0.61
CA ASP A 115 -5.15 -15.80 0.42
C ASP A 115 -5.40 -15.07 1.74
N LEU A 116 -6.10 -15.74 2.67
CA LEU A 116 -6.38 -15.19 4.00
C LEU A 116 -5.08 -14.93 4.78
N HIS A 117 -4.18 -15.91 4.81
CA HIS A 117 -2.93 -15.81 5.58
C HIS A 117 -2.03 -14.68 5.07
N HIS A 118 -1.79 -14.63 3.74
CA HIS A 118 -0.93 -13.60 3.16
C HIS A 118 -1.57 -12.22 3.17
N GLY A 119 -2.91 -12.14 3.09
CA GLY A 119 -3.64 -10.90 3.29
C GLY A 119 -3.45 -10.33 4.69
N ILE A 120 -3.64 -11.16 5.73
CA ILE A 120 -3.43 -10.74 7.13
C ILE A 120 -1.96 -10.40 7.40
N LEU A 121 -1.04 -11.27 6.98
CA LEU A 121 0.39 -11.09 7.20
C LEU A 121 0.89 -9.80 6.53
N GLY A 122 0.55 -9.58 5.26
CA GLY A 122 0.93 -8.37 4.52
C GLY A 122 0.36 -7.09 5.10
N LEU A 123 -0.91 -7.12 5.55
CA LEU A 123 -1.54 -6.00 6.26
C LEU A 123 -0.79 -5.64 7.54
N LEU A 124 -0.51 -6.64 8.39
CA LEU A 124 0.16 -6.43 9.67
C LEU A 124 1.60 -5.91 9.46
N TYR A 125 2.31 -6.43 8.47
CA TYR A 125 3.62 -5.90 8.09
C TYR A 125 3.53 -4.44 7.61
N ALA A 126 2.56 -4.11 6.74
CA ALA A 126 2.39 -2.75 6.25
C ALA A 126 2.16 -1.76 7.40
N VAL A 127 1.33 -2.13 8.36
CA VAL A 127 1.01 -1.31 9.52
C VAL A 127 2.21 -1.16 10.46
N LEU A 128 2.87 -2.27 10.84
CA LEU A 128 3.97 -2.23 11.81
C LEU A 128 5.24 -1.60 11.25
N ILE A 129 5.61 -1.88 10.00
CA ILE A 129 6.76 -1.22 9.36
C ILE A 129 6.52 0.29 9.27
N THR A 130 5.31 0.71 8.87
CA THR A 130 4.95 2.13 8.85
C THR A 130 5.03 2.75 10.23
N GLY A 131 4.53 2.06 11.26
CA GLY A 131 4.61 2.48 12.65
C GLY A 131 6.05 2.72 13.09
N VAL A 132 6.91 1.70 12.97
CA VAL A 132 8.33 1.77 13.35
C VAL A 132 9.06 2.91 12.63
N ILE A 133 8.84 3.06 11.31
CA ILE A 133 9.48 4.16 10.54
C ILE A 133 8.99 5.52 11.05
N THR A 134 7.68 5.70 11.20
CA THR A 134 7.11 6.98 11.62
C THR A 134 7.50 7.33 13.03
N ASP A 135 7.53 6.38 13.97
CA ASP A 135 7.91 6.66 15.36
C ASP A 135 9.40 6.88 15.52
N ALA A 136 10.24 6.17 14.80
CA ALA A 136 11.67 6.46 14.76
C ALA A 136 11.94 7.89 14.29
N ILE A 137 11.27 8.34 13.23
CA ILE A 137 11.41 9.71 12.72
C ILE A 137 10.84 10.72 13.75
N LYS A 138 9.69 10.47 14.38
CA LYS A 138 9.12 11.34 15.41
C LYS A 138 10.07 11.55 16.59
N VAL A 139 10.64 10.48 17.09
CA VAL A 139 11.58 10.54 18.21
C VAL A 139 12.83 11.34 17.83
N ALA A 140 13.32 11.18 16.60
CA ALA A 140 14.52 11.85 16.13
C ALA A 140 14.29 13.33 15.78
N THR A 141 13.12 13.70 15.25
CA THR A 141 12.88 15.06 14.77
C THR A 141 12.37 16.03 15.83
N GLY A 142 11.60 15.55 16.80
CA GLY A 142 11.07 16.36 17.90
C GLY A 142 10.27 17.58 17.46
N ARG A 143 9.57 17.54 16.31
CA ARG A 143 8.82 18.69 15.80
C ARG A 143 7.65 19.05 16.71
N PRO A 144 7.49 20.33 17.13
CA PRO A 144 6.34 20.75 17.91
C PRO A 144 5.04 20.67 17.11
N ARG A 145 3.93 20.39 17.80
CA ARG A 145 2.57 20.40 17.22
C ARG A 145 2.01 21.81 17.11
N PRO A 146 0.99 22.05 16.26
CA PRO A 146 0.34 23.37 16.17
C PRO A 146 -0.26 23.85 17.50
N ASP A 147 -0.68 22.94 18.38
CA ASP A 147 -1.27 23.21 19.70
C ASP A 147 -0.24 23.21 20.85
N PHE A 148 1.06 23.25 20.53
CA PHE A 148 2.17 23.08 21.49
C PHE A 148 2.15 24.10 22.62
N PHE A 149 1.78 25.35 22.36
CA PHE A 149 1.75 26.41 23.38
C PHE A 149 0.88 26.00 24.59
N TRP A 150 -0.32 25.48 24.35
CA TRP A 150 -1.25 25.11 25.41
C TRP A 150 -0.86 23.83 26.16
N ARG A 151 -0.05 22.98 25.53
CA ARG A 151 0.55 21.80 26.19
C ARG A 151 1.69 22.20 27.11
N CYS A 152 2.45 23.22 26.70
CA CYS A 152 3.58 23.76 27.44
C CYS A 152 3.14 24.70 28.56
N PHE A 153 2.14 25.54 28.31
CA PHE A 153 1.64 26.60 29.17
C PHE A 153 0.12 26.48 29.36
N PRO A 154 -0.37 25.61 30.25
CA PRO A 154 -1.81 25.45 30.47
C PRO A 154 -2.50 26.69 31.03
N ASP A 155 -1.75 27.55 31.69
CA ASP A 155 -2.20 28.84 32.25
C ASP A 155 -2.21 29.99 31.24
N GLY A 156 -1.69 29.76 30.03
CA GLY A 156 -1.58 30.75 28.99
C GLY A 156 -0.43 31.75 29.16
N VAL A 157 0.45 31.55 30.15
CA VAL A 157 1.59 32.45 30.43
C VAL A 157 2.88 31.79 29.91
N GLY A 158 3.42 32.35 28.82
CA GLY A 158 4.69 31.90 28.26
C GLY A 158 5.87 32.20 29.15
N ASN A 159 6.77 31.25 29.33
CA ASN A 159 8.03 31.42 30.05
C ASN A 159 9.20 31.03 29.13
N PHE A 160 10.06 31.99 28.86
CA PHE A 160 11.20 31.86 27.95
C PHE A 160 12.49 32.28 28.65
N THR A 161 13.56 31.51 28.49
CA THR A 161 14.82 31.76 29.17
C THR A 161 16.01 31.64 28.23
N GLY A 162 17.16 32.16 28.69
CA GLY A 162 18.40 32.12 27.95
C GLY A 162 18.51 33.21 26.86
N PRO A 163 19.68 33.32 26.23
CA PRO A 163 19.96 34.39 25.24
C PRO A 163 19.17 34.21 23.93
N TRP A 164 18.61 33.04 23.69
CA TRP A 164 17.85 32.70 22.49
C TRP A 164 16.34 32.61 22.74
N GLY A 165 15.85 32.89 23.96
CA GLY A 165 14.44 32.82 24.30
C GLY A 165 13.87 31.39 24.21
N ASP A 166 14.61 30.38 24.69
CA ASP A 166 14.14 28.99 24.67
C ASP A 166 12.96 28.78 25.64
N VAL A 167 12.05 27.91 25.22
CA VAL A 167 10.82 27.63 25.96
C VAL A 167 11.09 26.83 27.25
N VAL A 168 10.51 27.26 28.37
CA VAL A 168 10.54 26.54 29.65
C VAL A 168 9.11 26.12 30.02
N CYS A 169 8.74 24.91 29.63
CA CYS A 169 7.40 24.37 29.86
C CYS A 169 7.18 24.04 31.34
N HIS A 170 5.98 24.34 31.85
CA HIS A 170 5.50 23.94 33.18
C HIS A 170 4.22 23.09 33.16
N GLY A 171 3.76 22.70 31.95
CA GLY A 171 2.65 21.78 31.76
C GLY A 171 2.96 20.35 32.20
N GLN A 172 2.02 19.43 32.00
CA GLN A 172 2.21 18.02 32.33
C GLN A 172 3.28 17.39 31.41
N LYS A 173 4.21 16.62 32.00
CA LYS A 173 5.33 16.01 31.27
C LYS A 173 4.87 15.13 30.09
N GLY A 174 3.73 14.44 30.25
CA GLY A 174 3.12 13.63 29.20
C GLY A 174 2.67 14.45 27.99
N ASP A 175 2.00 15.58 28.25
CA ASP A 175 1.48 16.48 27.22
C ASP A 175 2.62 17.19 26.49
N ILE A 176 3.66 17.59 27.21
CA ILE A 176 4.87 18.20 26.63
C ILE A 176 5.59 17.18 25.72
N LYS A 177 5.77 15.92 26.22
CA LYS A 177 6.36 14.82 25.43
C LYS A 177 5.60 14.59 24.12
N GLU A 178 4.27 14.55 24.22
CA GLU A 178 3.40 14.34 23.06
C GLU A 178 3.37 15.56 22.13
N GLY A 179 3.51 16.76 22.70
CA GLY A 179 3.64 18.02 21.97
C GLY A 179 4.84 18.09 21.03
N HIS A 180 5.92 17.35 21.30
CA HIS A 180 7.11 17.24 20.46
C HIS A 180 7.06 16.09 19.44
N LYS A 181 5.92 15.42 19.27
CA LYS A 181 5.76 14.29 18.33
C LYS A 181 4.83 14.62 17.17
N SER A 182 5.09 15.73 16.43
CA SER A 182 4.25 16.13 15.32
C SER A 182 4.60 15.42 14.01
N PHE A 183 5.87 15.35 13.64
CA PHE A 183 6.29 14.86 12.30
C PHE A 183 6.94 13.47 12.36
N PRO A 184 6.58 12.57 11.43
CA PRO A 184 5.41 12.59 10.56
C PRO A 184 4.14 12.20 11.31
N SER A 185 2.96 12.46 10.72
CA SER A 185 1.70 12.05 11.33
C SER A 185 1.53 10.54 11.22
N GLY A 186 1.46 9.87 12.37
CA GLY A 186 1.14 8.44 12.45
C GLY A 186 -0.21 8.19 13.09
N HIS A 187 -1.08 9.18 13.16
CA HIS A 187 -2.33 9.15 13.91
C HIS A 187 -2.20 8.42 15.25
N THR A 188 -1.36 8.99 16.12
CA THR A 188 -1.13 8.54 17.49
C THR A 188 -1.83 9.45 18.42
N SER A 189 -2.53 8.93 19.36
CA SER A 189 -2.95 9.65 20.54
C SER A 189 -2.78 8.81 21.79
N CYS A 190 -2.30 9.51 22.77
CA CYS A 190 -2.23 9.05 24.13
C CYS A 190 -3.63 8.91 24.73
N MET A 191 -4.02 7.69 25.10
CA MET A 191 -5.05 7.47 26.12
C MET A 191 -4.45 6.58 27.19
N ASN A 192 -4.48 7.05 28.42
CA ASN A 192 -3.82 6.50 29.60
C ASN A 192 -4.33 5.13 30.08
N PHE A 193 -5.05 4.35 29.26
CA PHE A 193 -5.78 3.18 29.76
C PHE A 193 -5.33 1.80 29.23
N LEU A 194 -4.47 1.71 28.21
CA LEU A 194 -3.93 0.41 27.74
C LEU A 194 -2.48 0.56 27.25
N PRO A 195 -1.56 -0.32 27.67
CA PRO A 195 -0.11 -0.15 27.45
C PRO A 195 0.38 -0.53 26.04
N VAL A 196 -0.50 -0.75 25.06
CA VAL A 196 -0.12 -1.19 23.71
C VAL A 196 -0.84 -0.34 22.67
N TYR A 197 -0.33 0.86 22.42
CA TYR A 197 -0.79 1.69 21.32
C TYR A 197 0.23 1.67 20.18
N PHE A 198 -0.14 0.97 19.11
CA PHE A 198 0.61 1.00 17.88
C PHE A 198 0.25 2.25 17.07
N ASN A 199 1.25 2.93 16.54
CA ASN A 199 1.09 3.94 15.50
C ASN A 199 0.59 3.26 14.22
N ILE A 200 -0.73 3.12 14.11
CA ILE A 200 -1.35 2.48 12.96
C ILE A 200 -1.59 3.56 11.91
N GLY A 201 -0.75 3.59 10.88
CA GLY A 201 -0.94 4.49 9.75
C GLY A 201 -2.23 4.13 9.00
N SER A 202 -3.20 5.04 8.98
CA SER A 202 -4.46 4.84 8.23
C SER A 202 -4.21 4.51 6.77
N PHE A 203 -3.21 5.17 6.15
CA PHE A 203 -2.83 4.91 4.77
C PHE A 203 -2.12 3.57 4.57
N ALA A 204 -1.44 3.03 5.59
CA ALA A 204 -0.84 1.71 5.48
C ALA A 204 -1.90 0.61 5.43
N GLY A 205 -2.84 0.62 6.39
CA GLY A 205 -3.89 -0.40 6.46
C GLY A 205 -4.90 -0.29 5.34
N LEU A 206 -5.47 0.91 5.13
CA LEU A 206 -6.48 1.14 4.09
C LEU A 206 -5.87 1.14 2.67
N GLY A 207 -4.61 1.55 2.52
CA GLY A 207 -3.86 1.43 1.28
C GLY A 207 -3.64 -0.03 0.90
N PHE A 208 -3.20 -0.86 1.84
CA PHE A 208 -3.08 -2.30 1.62
C PHE A 208 -4.42 -2.93 1.23
N LEU A 209 -5.51 -2.58 1.92
CA LEU A 209 -6.86 -3.01 1.57
C LEU A 209 -7.25 -2.59 0.15
N SER A 210 -6.92 -1.37 -0.24
CA SER A 210 -7.19 -0.85 -1.59
C SER A 210 -6.47 -1.66 -2.66
N PHE A 211 -5.18 -1.95 -2.49
CA PHE A 211 -4.41 -2.82 -3.40
C PHE A 211 -4.99 -4.24 -3.45
N TYR A 212 -5.32 -4.81 -2.27
CA TYR A 212 -5.90 -6.14 -2.19
C TYR A 212 -7.25 -6.24 -2.92
N LEU A 213 -8.16 -5.28 -2.70
CA LEU A 213 -9.43 -5.21 -3.41
C LEU A 213 -9.22 -5.04 -4.92
N SER A 214 -8.26 -4.21 -5.34
CA SER A 214 -7.95 -3.98 -6.74
C SER A 214 -7.62 -5.28 -7.49
N GLY A 215 -6.79 -6.14 -6.89
CA GLY A 215 -6.50 -7.47 -7.44
C GLY A 215 -7.74 -8.39 -7.42
N LYS A 216 -8.52 -8.41 -6.30
CA LYS A 216 -9.67 -9.30 -6.15
C LYS A 216 -10.79 -9.05 -7.14
N ILE A 217 -11.12 -7.79 -7.40
CA ILE A 217 -12.21 -7.42 -8.34
C ILE A 217 -11.70 -7.17 -9.76
N LYS A 218 -10.39 -7.37 -10.01
CA LYS A 218 -9.76 -7.14 -11.31
C LYS A 218 -10.15 -5.77 -11.88
N VAL A 219 -9.75 -4.70 -11.17
CA VAL A 219 -10.13 -3.33 -11.55
C VAL A 219 -9.63 -2.97 -12.95
N PHE A 220 -8.43 -3.45 -13.30
CA PHE A 220 -7.76 -3.16 -14.57
C PHE A 220 -8.06 -4.20 -15.66
N ASP A 221 -9.27 -4.79 -15.67
CA ASP A 221 -9.71 -5.80 -16.65
C ASP A 221 -9.99 -5.24 -18.07
N ARG A 222 -9.70 -3.96 -18.30
CA ARG A 222 -9.91 -3.23 -19.56
C ARG A 222 -11.36 -3.20 -20.07
N ARG A 223 -12.33 -3.60 -19.22
CA ARG A 223 -13.77 -3.56 -19.55
C ARG A 223 -14.43 -2.23 -19.26
N GLY A 224 -13.68 -1.25 -18.71
CA GLY A 224 -14.16 0.11 -18.49
C GLY A 224 -15.16 0.29 -17.34
N HIS A 225 -15.21 -0.63 -16.37
CA HIS A 225 -16.11 -0.53 -15.21
C HIS A 225 -15.59 0.45 -14.16
N VAL A 226 -15.93 1.75 -14.30
CA VAL A 226 -15.51 2.80 -13.36
C VAL A 226 -15.97 2.54 -11.92
N ALA A 227 -17.12 1.90 -11.72
CA ALA A 227 -17.61 1.53 -10.39
C ALA A 227 -16.60 0.69 -9.58
N LYS A 228 -15.80 -0.18 -10.23
CA LYS A 228 -14.73 -0.93 -9.57
C LYS A 228 -13.63 -0.02 -9.03
N VAL A 229 -13.26 1.01 -9.80
CA VAL A 229 -12.28 2.02 -9.38
C VAL A 229 -12.77 2.78 -8.16
N CYS A 230 -14.05 3.20 -8.15
CA CYS A 230 -14.65 3.87 -6.99
C CYS A 230 -14.60 3.00 -5.73
N LEU A 231 -14.91 1.70 -5.84
CA LEU A 231 -14.81 0.77 -4.71
C LEU A 231 -13.40 0.63 -4.15
N VAL A 232 -12.39 0.63 -5.03
CA VAL A 232 -10.98 0.55 -4.62
C VAL A 232 -10.48 1.85 -4.01
N LEU A 233 -10.96 2.99 -4.48
CA LEU A 233 -10.59 4.30 -3.93
C LEU A 233 -11.31 4.64 -2.62
N LEU A 234 -12.42 3.97 -2.28
CA LEU A 234 -13.18 4.24 -1.06
C LEU A 234 -12.34 4.12 0.23
N PRO A 235 -11.52 3.07 0.45
CA PRO A 235 -10.63 3.02 1.61
C PRO A 235 -9.64 4.19 1.66
N LEU A 236 -9.10 4.60 0.52
CA LEU A 236 -8.19 5.75 0.44
C LEU A 236 -8.89 7.07 0.74
N LEU A 237 -10.14 7.22 0.33
CA LEU A 237 -10.96 8.37 0.69
C LEU A 237 -11.15 8.45 2.22
N VAL A 238 -11.46 7.32 2.87
CA VAL A 238 -11.57 7.26 4.33
C VAL A 238 -10.26 7.66 4.98
N ALA A 239 -9.12 7.12 4.54
CA ALA A 239 -7.80 7.49 5.04
C ALA A 239 -7.53 8.99 4.88
N SER A 240 -7.91 9.58 3.75
CA SER A 240 -7.75 11.01 3.47
C SER A 240 -8.63 11.87 4.38
N LEU A 241 -9.88 11.48 4.66
CA LEU A 241 -10.75 12.20 5.59
C LEU A 241 -10.22 12.16 7.02
N VAL A 242 -9.68 11.03 7.45
CA VAL A 242 -9.00 10.92 8.75
C VAL A 242 -7.76 11.82 8.77
N ALA A 243 -6.98 11.87 7.70
CA ALA A 243 -5.82 12.73 7.58
C ALA A 243 -6.19 14.21 7.69
N VAL A 244 -7.23 14.66 7.00
CA VAL A 244 -7.75 16.03 7.06
C VAL A 244 -8.21 16.36 8.49
N SER A 245 -8.88 15.43 9.19
CA SER A 245 -9.30 15.67 10.56
C SER A 245 -8.12 16.01 11.49
N ARG A 246 -6.92 15.44 11.25
CA ARG A 246 -5.72 15.75 12.07
C ARG A 246 -5.23 17.19 11.91
N VAL A 247 -5.39 17.73 10.71
CA VAL A 247 -5.08 19.14 10.42
C VAL A 247 -6.14 20.06 11.02
N SER A 248 -7.42 19.72 10.85
CA SER A 248 -8.57 20.52 11.35
C SER A 248 -8.64 20.54 12.87
N ASP A 249 -8.14 19.51 13.54
CA ASP A 249 -8.05 19.41 14.99
C ASP A 249 -6.78 20.08 15.56
N TYR A 250 -5.91 20.63 14.71
CA TYR A 250 -4.62 21.25 15.08
C TYR A 250 -3.61 20.32 15.77
N TRP A 251 -3.75 19.01 15.59
CA TRP A 251 -2.81 18.03 16.14
C TRP A 251 -1.55 17.89 15.30
N HIS A 252 -1.66 18.13 14.00
CA HIS A 252 -0.56 18.01 13.02
C HIS A 252 -0.60 19.14 12.00
N HIS A 253 0.56 19.52 11.51
CA HIS A 253 0.67 20.35 10.34
C HIS A 253 0.34 19.53 9.09
N TRP A 254 -0.10 20.16 8.00
CA TRP A 254 -0.45 19.47 6.77
C TRP A 254 0.73 18.67 6.18
N GLN A 255 2.00 19.20 6.34
CA GLN A 255 3.21 18.49 5.89
C GLN A 255 3.41 17.16 6.63
N ASP A 256 3.11 17.12 7.92
CA ASP A 256 3.26 15.92 8.74
C ASP A 256 2.33 14.82 8.26
N VAL A 257 1.10 15.21 7.90
CA VAL A 257 0.05 14.32 7.40
C VAL A 257 0.38 13.81 6.01
N PHE A 258 0.85 14.70 5.13
CA PHE A 258 1.27 14.32 3.78
C PHE A 258 2.45 13.33 3.81
N ALA A 259 3.48 13.62 4.60
CA ALA A 259 4.64 12.72 4.75
C ALA A 259 4.23 11.35 5.31
N GLY A 260 3.39 11.32 6.37
CA GLY A 260 2.90 10.08 6.96
C GLY A 260 2.04 9.27 5.98
N GLY A 261 1.18 9.93 5.22
CA GLY A 261 0.37 9.30 4.18
C GLY A 261 1.21 8.68 3.06
N LEU A 262 2.24 9.39 2.60
CA LEU A 262 3.15 8.91 1.57
C LEU A 262 3.94 7.67 2.06
N ILE A 263 4.51 7.73 3.26
CA ILE A 263 5.21 6.59 3.86
C ILE A 263 4.27 5.39 3.95
N GLY A 264 3.04 5.58 4.46
CA GLY A 264 2.06 4.52 4.60
C GLY A 264 1.70 3.86 3.26
N LEU A 265 1.45 4.65 2.21
CA LEU A 265 1.13 4.12 0.88
C LEU A 265 2.30 3.37 0.24
N VAL A 266 3.52 3.90 0.36
CA VAL A 266 4.72 3.25 -0.18
C VAL A 266 4.96 1.92 0.51
N VAL A 267 4.91 1.88 1.83
CA VAL A 267 5.08 0.63 2.59
C VAL A 267 3.97 -0.37 2.29
N ALA A 268 2.71 0.10 2.21
CA ALA A 268 1.58 -0.75 1.84
C ALA A 268 1.77 -1.39 0.45
N SER A 269 2.25 -0.62 -0.53
CA SER A 269 2.50 -1.13 -1.89
C SER A 269 3.62 -2.17 -1.90
N ILE A 270 4.72 -1.93 -1.18
CA ILE A 270 5.84 -2.88 -1.06
C ILE A 270 5.35 -4.18 -0.40
N CYS A 271 4.64 -4.09 0.74
CA CYS A 271 4.12 -5.26 1.44
C CYS A 271 3.09 -6.03 0.60
N TYR A 272 2.26 -5.34 -0.19
CA TYR A 272 1.33 -5.99 -1.11
C TYR A 272 2.07 -6.77 -2.20
N LEU A 273 3.01 -6.13 -2.88
CA LEU A 273 3.76 -6.73 -3.99
C LEU A 273 4.67 -7.89 -3.54
N GLN A 274 5.03 -7.96 -2.26
CA GLN A 274 5.79 -9.09 -1.69
C GLN A 274 4.97 -10.39 -1.71
N PHE A 275 3.66 -10.31 -1.52
CA PHE A 275 2.79 -11.47 -1.40
C PHE A 275 1.87 -11.70 -2.59
N PHE A 276 1.52 -10.64 -3.30
CA PHE A 276 0.56 -10.66 -4.40
C PHE A 276 1.15 -10.08 -5.68
N PRO A 277 0.80 -10.64 -6.84
CA PRO A 277 1.13 -10.02 -8.12
C PRO A 277 0.51 -8.62 -8.25
N PRO A 278 1.07 -7.76 -9.13
CA PRO A 278 0.48 -6.46 -9.41
C PRO A 278 -1.01 -6.56 -9.78
N PRO A 279 -1.87 -5.61 -9.34
CA PRO A 279 -3.31 -5.70 -9.56
C PRO A 279 -3.75 -5.72 -11.03
N TYR A 280 -2.90 -5.27 -11.94
CA TYR A 280 -3.14 -5.29 -13.39
C TYR A 280 -2.75 -6.61 -14.06
N ASN A 281 -2.10 -7.54 -13.33
CA ASN A 281 -1.75 -8.85 -13.83
C ASN A 281 -2.98 -9.78 -13.82
N ASP A 282 -3.05 -10.73 -14.74
CA ASP A 282 -4.13 -11.73 -14.81
C ASP A 282 -4.24 -12.57 -13.55
N ASP A 283 -3.12 -12.84 -12.88
CA ASP A 283 -3.02 -13.56 -11.62
C ASP A 283 -3.08 -12.66 -10.37
N GLY A 284 -3.31 -11.34 -10.53
CA GLY A 284 -3.40 -10.39 -9.41
C GLY A 284 -4.49 -10.69 -8.35
N TRP A 285 -5.36 -11.64 -8.63
CA TRP A 285 -6.45 -12.03 -7.72
C TRP A 285 -6.03 -12.97 -6.56
N GLY A 286 -4.85 -13.58 -6.61
CA GLY A 286 -4.36 -14.53 -5.59
C GLY A 286 -2.91 -14.27 -5.20
N PRO A 287 -2.44 -14.81 -4.06
CA PRO A 287 -1.04 -14.68 -3.66
C PRO A 287 -0.14 -15.64 -4.45
N TYR A 288 1.14 -15.29 -4.62
CA TYR A 288 2.14 -16.15 -5.27
C TYR A 288 2.20 -17.56 -4.68
N ALA A 289 2.08 -17.67 -3.35
CA ALA A 289 2.11 -18.97 -2.67
C ALA A 289 0.95 -19.89 -3.05
N TYR A 290 -0.20 -19.35 -3.42
CA TYR A 290 -1.32 -20.13 -3.93
C TYR A 290 -1.00 -20.74 -5.31
N PHE A 291 -0.46 -19.94 -6.21
CA PHE A 291 -0.12 -20.39 -7.56
C PHE A 291 0.98 -21.45 -7.53
N LYS A 292 1.99 -21.26 -6.69
CA LYS A 292 3.05 -22.26 -6.46
C LYS A 292 2.51 -23.58 -5.92
N ALA A 293 1.65 -23.53 -4.88
CA ALA A 293 1.05 -24.74 -4.30
C ALA A 293 0.16 -25.50 -5.32
N ARG A 294 -0.48 -24.76 -6.23
CA ARG A 294 -1.27 -25.32 -7.30
C ARG A 294 -0.40 -26.02 -8.33
N GLU A 295 0.71 -25.42 -8.75
CA GLU A 295 1.67 -26.07 -9.67
C GLU A 295 2.25 -27.35 -9.09
N GLU A 296 2.61 -27.35 -7.81
CA GLU A 296 3.11 -28.53 -7.09
C GLU A 296 2.05 -29.66 -6.98
N SER A 297 0.76 -29.34 -7.02
CA SER A 297 -0.32 -30.31 -6.91
C SER A 297 -0.72 -30.98 -8.24
N ILE A 298 -0.22 -30.48 -9.37
CA ILE A 298 -0.47 -31.10 -10.68
C ILE A 298 0.46 -32.32 -10.83
N PRO A 299 -0.08 -33.56 -10.95
CA PRO A 299 0.75 -34.73 -11.12
C PRO A 299 1.62 -34.62 -12.38
N ASN A 300 2.89 -34.97 -12.26
CA ASN A 300 3.90 -34.96 -13.37
C ASN A 300 3.58 -35.91 -14.55
N SER A 301 2.35 -36.39 -14.68
CA SER A 301 1.94 -37.34 -15.73
C SER A 301 1.94 -36.74 -17.15
N ASN A 302 2.12 -35.43 -17.31
CA ASN A 302 2.17 -34.77 -18.63
C ASN A 302 3.51 -34.14 -19.00
N MET A 303 4.60 -34.42 -18.26
CA MET A 303 5.93 -33.87 -18.56
C MET A 303 6.73 -34.72 -19.60
N GLY A 304 6.04 -35.53 -20.39
CA GLY A 304 6.64 -36.39 -21.41
C GLY A 304 6.66 -35.83 -22.84
N HIS A 305 6.16 -34.61 -23.10
CA HIS A 305 6.26 -34.07 -24.46
C HIS A 305 6.48 -32.55 -24.42
N SER A 306 7.69 -32.18 -24.93
CA SER A 306 8.05 -30.86 -25.47
C SER A 306 8.29 -29.74 -24.48
N MET A 307 9.47 -29.74 -23.85
CA MET A 307 10.23 -28.49 -23.68
C MET A 307 11.57 -28.65 -24.41
N ASN A 308 11.64 -28.20 -25.64
CA ASN A 308 12.89 -27.74 -26.20
C ASN A 308 13.29 -26.47 -25.45
N PRO A 309 14.45 -26.42 -24.79
CA PRO A 309 14.96 -25.14 -24.29
C PRO A 309 15.28 -24.28 -25.50
N LEU A 310 14.67 -23.10 -25.58
CA LEU A 310 15.06 -22.06 -26.55
C LEU A 310 16.51 -21.70 -26.23
N HIS A 311 17.43 -22.30 -26.98
CA HIS A 311 18.81 -21.86 -27.08
C HIS A 311 18.77 -20.48 -27.76
N VAL A 312 19.02 -19.43 -27.01
CA VAL A 312 19.32 -18.12 -27.57
C VAL A 312 20.75 -18.19 -28.08
N GLU A 313 20.88 -18.54 -29.37
CA GLU A 313 22.13 -18.47 -30.10
C GLU A 313 22.42 -16.99 -30.41
N ILE A 314 23.36 -16.42 -29.69
CA ILE A 314 23.95 -15.12 -30.05
C ILE A 314 24.80 -15.36 -31.30
N ARG A 315 24.26 -14.94 -32.42
CA ARG A 315 24.96 -15.02 -33.71
C ARG A 315 25.94 -13.86 -33.80
N GLU A 316 27.20 -14.14 -33.49
CA GLU A 316 28.31 -13.25 -33.84
C GLU A 316 28.49 -13.31 -35.37
N THR A 317 28.41 -12.14 -36.01
CA THR A 317 28.67 -11.95 -37.43
C THR A 317 30.17 -11.96 -37.64
N HIS A 318 30.70 -13.07 -38.14
CA HIS A 318 32.02 -13.09 -38.82
C HIS A 318 31.82 -12.93 -40.32
N VAL A 319 32.38 -11.83 -40.82
CA VAL A 319 32.60 -11.56 -42.25
C VAL A 319 33.76 -12.44 -42.71
N ALA A 320 33.53 -13.31 -43.69
CA ALA A 320 34.59 -13.84 -44.53
C ALA A 320 34.06 -14.31 -45.90
N ASN A 321 34.69 -13.83 -46.87
CA ASN A 321 34.68 -13.83 -48.33
C ASN A 321 34.78 -15.21 -48.99
N GLN A 322 34.27 -15.29 -50.23
CA GLN A 322 34.74 -15.99 -51.44
C GLN A 322 33.92 -17.18 -51.96
N GLN A 323 33.38 -16.90 -53.13
CA GLN A 323 33.57 -17.49 -54.45
C GLN A 323 32.85 -18.78 -54.86
N THR A 324 32.05 -18.55 -55.94
CA THR A 324 31.89 -19.38 -57.21
C THR A 324 31.34 -20.79 -57.11
N THR A 325 30.16 -21.03 -57.65
CA THR A 325 29.89 -21.66 -58.94
C THR A 325 28.38 -21.88 -59.16
N ARG A 326 27.95 -21.50 -60.41
CA ARG A 326 26.67 -21.86 -61.07
C ARG A 326 26.80 -23.27 -61.67
N PRO A 327 25.73 -23.94 -62.22
CA PRO A 327 24.56 -23.39 -62.91
C PRO A 327 23.23 -24.21 -62.86
N ASN A 328 22.20 -23.61 -63.46
CA ASN A 328 21.00 -24.15 -64.16
C ASN A 328 19.84 -24.70 -63.32
N GLY A 329 18.62 -24.36 -63.61
CA GLY A 329 17.85 -23.96 -64.75
C GLY A 329 16.38 -23.64 -64.41
N ASN A 330 15.86 -22.75 -65.18
CA ASN A 330 14.48 -22.57 -65.72
C ASN A 330 13.24 -22.50 -64.81
N ASN A 331 12.47 -21.52 -64.85
CA ASN A 331 11.48 -20.83 -65.68
C ASN A 331 10.66 -19.88 -64.76
N ALA A 332 10.58 -18.59 -65.00
CA ALA A 332 9.72 -17.81 -65.90
C ALA A 332 8.27 -17.71 -65.33
N TYR A 333 7.81 -16.56 -65.07
CA TYR A 333 7.15 -15.38 -65.64
C TYR A 333 6.82 -14.37 -64.61
N MET A 334 7.26 -13.11 -64.68
CA MET A 334 6.60 -11.89 -65.20
C MET A 334 5.37 -11.49 -64.39
N TYR A 335 5.18 -10.28 -63.95
CA TYR A 335 5.41 -8.90 -64.41
C TYR A 335 5.22 -7.95 -63.19
N GLU A 336 6.04 -6.97 -63.05
CA GLU A 336 5.88 -5.50 -63.17
C GLU A 336 4.95 -4.87 -62.10
N ASP A 337 5.22 -3.76 -61.46
CA ASP A 337 6.11 -2.63 -61.74
C ASP A 337 6.33 -1.80 -60.46
N SER A 338 7.46 -1.19 -60.36
CA SER A 338 7.86 -0.17 -59.39
C SER A 338 7.69 1.23 -60.01
N PRO A 339 8.22 2.26 -59.37
CA PRO A 339 7.82 3.18 -58.32
C PRO A 339 7.58 4.59 -58.93
N PRO A 340 7.82 5.78 -58.41
CA PRO A 340 8.74 6.28 -57.39
C PRO A 340 8.33 7.52 -56.56
N SER A 341 9.12 7.80 -55.54
CA SER A 341 9.86 9.04 -55.17
C SER A 341 9.16 10.33 -54.79
N SER A 342 9.73 10.88 -53.72
CA SER A 342 10.13 12.28 -53.49
C SER A 342 8.99 13.26 -53.12
N THR A 343 9.14 14.18 -52.24
CA THR A 343 10.17 15.12 -51.78
C THR A 343 9.54 15.85 -50.58
N LEU A 344 10.26 16.01 -49.52
CA LEU A 344 10.82 17.26 -49.00
C LEU A 344 9.98 18.54 -49.18
N ASP A 345 9.87 19.21 -48.08
CA ASP A 345 10.06 20.62 -47.81
C ASP A 345 8.85 21.40 -47.28
N GLU A 346 9.10 21.87 -46.06
CA GLU A 346 9.20 23.25 -45.62
C GLU A 346 7.94 24.04 -45.22
N MET A 347 8.18 24.75 -44.22
CA MET A 347 7.74 26.08 -43.77
C MET A 347 6.64 26.04 -42.70
N GLU A 348 7.04 26.29 -41.50
CA GLU A 348 7.39 27.55 -40.83
C GLU A 348 6.29 28.62 -40.86
N SER A 349 6.09 29.12 -39.66
CA SER A 349 5.60 30.44 -39.23
C SER A 349 4.11 30.71 -39.09
N GLY A 350 3.76 31.16 -37.91
CA GLY A 350 3.16 32.44 -37.72
C GLY A 350 1.98 32.60 -36.78
N ARG A 351 2.28 33.04 -35.59
CA ARG A 351 1.58 34.11 -34.85
C ARG A 351 0.05 34.23 -34.99
N ARG A 352 -0.67 34.06 -33.92
CA ARG A 352 -1.17 35.16 -33.05
C ARG A 352 -1.75 34.61 -31.77
#